data_5acffae2cb8be34d474ebc6683323b9e
#
_entry.id   5acffae2cb8be34d474ebc6683323b9e
#
_cell.length_a   1.000
_cell.length_b   1.000
_cell.length_c   1.000
_cell.angle_alpha   90.00
_cell.angle_beta   90.00
_cell.angle_gamma   90.00
#
_symmetry.space_group_name_H-M   'P 1'
#
loop_
_entity.id
_entity.type
_entity.pdbx_description
1 polymer ?
#
loop_
_entity_poly.entity_id
_entity_poly.type
_entity_poly.pdbx_seq_one_letter_code
_entity_poly.pdbx_strand_id
1 'polypeptide(L)'
;MKNVIIFCVIAMLLTGVLSCKKSDSGTAPDPTTTFKATLNGSSEVPANASTATGTATLTFNTVTKVFTITVNYTGLTATNAHIHKGAVGVSGSVIFPFSVITSPITYTSAALDATQESDLNANLYYVNVHSAAFAAGEIRGQLIKQ
;
A
#
# COMPACT_ATOMS: atom_id res chain seq x y z
N MET A 1 -62.94 58.75 40.81
CA MET A 1 -62.73 57.32 40.73
C MET A 1 -61.81 57.06 39.56
N LYS A 2 -60.50 56.92 39.81
CA LYS A 2 -59.42 56.78 38.76
C LYS A 2 -58.80 55.41 38.92
N ASN A 3 -59.01 54.53 37.97
CA ASN A 3 -58.41 53.20 37.93
C ASN A 3 -56.97 53.33 37.37
N VAL A 4 -56.03 52.97 38.22
CA VAL A 4 -54.63 52.84 37.80
C VAL A 4 -54.40 51.41 37.37
N ILE A 5 -54.09 51.21 36.09
CA ILE A 5 -53.68 49.91 35.53
C ILE A 5 -52.17 49.82 35.59
N ILE A 6 -51.69 48.90 36.42
CA ILE A 6 -50.27 48.60 36.52
C ILE A 6 -49.88 47.59 35.41
N PHE A 7 -49.10 48.01 34.44
CA PHE A 7 -48.49 47.09 33.44
C PHE A 7 -47.23 46.43 34.04
N CYS A 8 -47.30 45.13 34.33
CA CYS A 8 -46.14 44.34 34.64
C CYS A 8 -45.46 43.96 33.35
N VAL A 9 -44.30 44.58 33.11
CA VAL A 9 -43.42 44.18 31.99
C VAL A 9 -42.59 42.97 32.48
N ILE A 10 -42.91 41.79 31.99
CA ILE A 10 -42.11 40.59 32.23
C ILE A 10 -40.95 40.62 31.22
N ALA A 11 -39.73 40.91 31.69
CA ALA A 11 -38.52 40.78 30.92
C ALA A 11 -38.12 39.28 30.81
N MET A 12 -38.36 38.69 29.65
CA MET A 12 -37.97 37.32 29.36
C MET A 12 -36.47 37.32 29.00
N LEU A 13 -35.61 36.89 29.94
CA LEU A 13 -34.19 36.65 29.68
C LEU A 13 -34.08 35.40 28.80
N LEU A 14 -33.77 35.59 27.52
CA LEU A 14 -33.44 34.52 26.57
C LEU A 14 -31.99 34.11 26.78
N THR A 15 -31.71 33.09 27.60
CA THR A 15 -30.40 32.49 27.73
C THR A 15 -30.11 31.65 26.51
N GLY A 16 -29.40 32.24 25.55
CA GLY A 16 -28.87 31.51 24.39
C GLY A 16 -27.79 30.51 24.83
N VAL A 17 -28.11 29.23 24.85
CA VAL A 17 -27.11 28.14 24.94
C VAL A 17 -26.33 28.07 23.65
N LEU A 18 -25.12 28.65 23.68
CA LEU A 18 -24.14 28.49 22.59
C LEU A 18 -23.67 27.04 22.61
N SER A 19 -24.35 26.17 21.86
CA SER A 19 -23.89 24.80 21.63
C SER A 19 -22.63 24.86 20.75
N CYS A 20 -21.46 24.79 21.37
CA CYS A 20 -20.22 24.50 20.64
C CYS A 20 -20.34 23.11 20.01
N LYS A 21 -20.66 23.09 18.72
CA LYS A 21 -20.54 21.90 17.90
C LYS A 21 -19.06 21.54 17.86
N LYS A 22 -18.66 20.53 18.65
CA LYS A 22 -17.33 19.93 18.59
C LYS A 22 -17.17 19.44 17.15
N SER A 23 -16.35 20.14 16.36
CA SER A 23 -15.95 19.65 15.04
C SER A 23 -15.15 18.40 15.30
N ASP A 24 -15.78 17.26 15.05
CA ASP A 24 -15.11 15.97 14.96
C ASP A 24 -14.15 16.10 13.76
N SER A 25 -12.86 16.29 14.03
CA SER A 25 -11.81 16.21 13.04
C SER A 25 -11.71 14.75 12.62
N GLY A 26 -12.66 14.27 11.85
CA GLY A 26 -12.55 12.98 11.17
C GLY A 26 -11.29 13.04 10.33
N THR A 27 -10.21 12.38 10.79
CA THR A 27 -9.02 12.13 9.97
C THR A 27 -9.49 11.51 8.67
N ALA A 28 -9.27 12.19 7.54
CA ALA A 28 -9.60 11.61 6.23
C ALA A 28 -8.93 10.22 6.15
N PRO A 29 -9.59 9.21 5.60
CA PRO A 29 -8.99 7.89 5.44
C PRO A 29 -7.64 8.03 4.74
N ASP A 30 -6.62 7.32 5.25
CA ASP A 30 -5.32 7.28 4.61
C ASP A 30 -5.51 6.74 3.18
N PRO A 31 -5.13 7.49 2.13
CA PRO A 31 -5.31 7.06 0.75
C PRO A 31 -4.33 5.95 0.34
N THR A 32 -3.63 5.30 1.29
CA THR A 32 -2.65 4.27 0.98
C THR A 32 -3.17 2.86 1.25
N THR A 33 -2.71 1.92 0.43
CA THR A 33 -2.92 0.48 0.58
C THR A 33 -1.58 -0.21 0.61
N THR A 34 -1.36 -1.10 1.58
CA THR A 34 -0.11 -1.84 1.74
C THR A 34 -0.23 -3.26 1.21
N PHE A 35 0.81 -3.73 0.52
CA PHE A 35 0.99 -5.13 0.11
C PHE A 35 2.31 -5.64 0.65
N LYS A 36 2.34 -6.92 1.06
CA LYS A 36 3.55 -7.56 1.58
C LYS A 36 3.84 -8.86 0.87
N ALA A 37 5.13 -9.21 0.80
CA ALA A 37 5.58 -10.49 0.28
C ALA A 37 6.72 -11.04 1.15
N THR A 38 6.74 -12.37 1.32
CA THR A 38 7.91 -13.13 1.78
C THR A 38 8.51 -13.83 0.58
N LEU A 39 9.80 -13.61 0.33
CA LEU A 39 10.51 -14.17 -0.83
C LEU A 39 11.36 -15.36 -0.38
N ASN A 40 11.27 -16.45 -1.13
CA ASN A 40 12.07 -17.67 -0.93
C ASN A 40 12.16 -18.49 -2.21
N GLY A 41 13.08 -19.46 -2.26
CA GLY A 41 13.29 -20.33 -3.42
C GLY A 41 12.14 -21.32 -3.65
N SER A 42 11.43 -21.75 -2.60
CA SER A 42 10.30 -22.66 -2.73
C SER A 42 9.07 -22.03 -3.37
N SER A 43 9.01 -20.70 -3.43
CA SER A 43 7.95 -19.96 -4.13
C SER A 43 8.25 -19.73 -5.61
N GLU A 44 9.43 -20.08 -6.11
CA GLU A 44 9.78 -19.99 -7.52
C GLU A 44 9.04 -21.00 -8.39
N VAL A 45 9.03 -20.74 -9.69
CA VAL A 45 8.39 -21.64 -10.68
C VAL A 45 9.36 -21.91 -11.82
N PRO A 46 9.97 -23.11 -11.85
CA PRO A 46 9.89 -24.17 -10.84
C PRO A 46 10.57 -23.79 -9.52
N ALA A 47 10.11 -24.38 -8.40
CA ALA A 47 10.73 -24.21 -7.09
C ALA A 47 12.21 -24.65 -7.12
N ASN A 48 13.05 -23.97 -6.34
CA ASN A 48 14.46 -24.29 -6.18
C ASN A 48 14.87 -24.45 -4.71
N ALA A 49 16.07 -24.95 -4.46
CA ALA A 49 16.59 -25.26 -3.13
C ALA A 49 17.43 -24.11 -2.53
N SER A 50 17.32 -22.88 -3.03
CA SER A 50 18.03 -21.74 -2.46
C SER A 50 17.59 -21.51 -1.01
N THR A 51 18.56 -21.21 -0.14
CA THR A 51 18.34 -20.82 1.25
C THR A 51 18.24 -19.30 1.41
N ALA A 52 18.40 -18.54 0.31
CA ALA A 52 18.23 -17.11 0.31
C ALA A 52 16.77 -16.74 0.67
N THR A 53 16.61 -15.63 1.34
CA THR A 53 15.28 -15.14 1.77
C THR A 53 15.15 -13.64 1.56
N GLY A 54 13.91 -13.16 1.50
CA GLY A 54 13.64 -11.74 1.41
C GLY A 54 12.23 -11.38 1.87
N THR A 55 12.00 -10.07 1.95
CA THR A 55 10.69 -9.48 2.21
C THR A 55 10.48 -8.29 1.28
N ALA A 56 9.25 -8.05 0.88
CA ALA A 56 8.88 -6.84 0.17
C ALA A 56 7.69 -6.16 0.86
N THR A 57 7.73 -4.83 0.91
CA THR A 57 6.61 -3.99 1.35
C THR A 57 6.36 -2.95 0.26
N LEU A 58 5.17 -2.99 -0.31
CA LEU A 58 4.69 -2.04 -1.32
C LEU A 58 3.58 -1.20 -0.71
N THR A 59 3.69 0.13 -0.82
CA THR A 59 2.65 1.10 -0.44
C THR A 59 2.11 1.78 -1.69
N PHE A 60 0.85 1.58 -1.97
CA PHE A 60 0.13 2.16 -3.12
C PHE A 60 -0.75 3.31 -2.68
N ASN A 61 -0.57 4.48 -3.29
CA ASN A 61 -1.42 5.65 -3.06
C ASN A 61 -2.58 5.63 -4.06
N THR A 62 -3.80 5.48 -3.56
CA THR A 62 -5.03 5.33 -4.36
C THR A 62 -5.47 6.63 -5.07
N VAL A 63 -4.92 7.78 -4.67
CA VAL A 63 -5.19 9.09 -5.28
C VAL A 63 -4.22 9.36 -6.43
N THR A 64 -2.90 9.28 -6.16
CA THR A 64 -1.86 9.52 -7.16
C THR A 64 -1.63 8.35 -8.12
N LYS A 65 -2.16 7.16 -7.77
CA LYS A 65 -1.95 5.89 -8.47
C LYS A 65 -0.48 5.45 -8.52
N VAL A 66 0.37 6.00 -7.69
CA VAL A 66 1.79 5.68 -7.59
C VAL A 66 2.00 4.69 -6.43
N PHE A 67 2.87 3.71 -6.62
CA PHE A 67 3.37 2.91 -5.51
C PHE A 67 4.85 3.13 -5.25
N THR A 68 5.25 2.92 -4.01
CA THR A 68 6.64 2.72 -3.61
C THR A 68 6.81 1.31 -3.07
N ILE A 69 7.96 0.69 -3.32
CA ILE A 69 8.28 -0.64 -2.79
C ILE A 69 9.69 -0.64 -2.22
N THR A 70 9.84 -1.36 -1.10
CA THR A 70 11.14 -1.71 -0.53
C THR A 70 11.25 -3.23 -0.50
N VAL A 71 12.35 -3.76 -1.08
CA VAL A 71 12.66 -5.20 -1.06
C VAL A 71 13.98 -5.41 -0.30
N ASN A 72 13.92 -6.17 0.78
CA ASN A 72 15.09 -6.61 1.53
C ASN A 72 15.34 -8.08 1.22
N TYR A 73 16.60 -8.45 0.99
CA TYR A 73 16.98 -9.84 0.79
C TYR A 73 18.37 -10.12 1.38
N THR A 74 18.62 -11.38 1.67
CA THR A 74 19.90 -11.91 2.16
C THR A 74 20.19 -13.29 1.57
N GLY A 75 21.45 -13.70 1.61
CA GLY A 75 21.88 -15.04 1.17
C GLY A 75 22.16 -15.19 -0.33
N LEU A 76 22.07 -14.10 -1.11
CA LEU A 76 22.37 -14.11 -2.53
C LEU A 76 23.10 -12.81 -2.97
N THR A 77 23.75 -12.86 -4.13
CA THR A 77 24.22 -11.69 -4.85
C THR A 77 23.34 -11.50 -6.08
N ALA A 78 22.49 -10.45 -6.07
CA ALA A 78 21.54 -10.21 -7.14
C ALA A 78 22.25 -9.83 -8.47
N THR A 79 21.78 -10.41 -9.56
CA THR A 79 22.14 -10.02 -10.95
C THR A 79 20.99 -9.28 -11.63
N ASN A 80 19.75 -9.50 -11.18
CA ASN A 80 18.56 -8.81 -11.66
C ASN A 80 17.44 -8.89 -10.63
N ALA A 81 16.48 -7.98 -10.69
CA ALA A 81 15.27 -8.01 -9.86
C ALA A 81 14.13 -7.22 -10.50
N HIS A 82 12.91 -7.69 -10.36
CA HIS A 82 11.73 -7.07 -10.96
C HIS A 82 10.42 -7.43 -10.23
N ILE A 83 9.35 -6.72 -10.61
CA ILE A 83 7.98 -7.15 -10.39
C ILE A 83 7.45 -7.75 -11.69
N HIS A 84 6.83 -8.92 -11.57
CA HIS A 84 6.12 -9.62 -12.65
C HIS A 84 4.61 -9.59 -12.44
N LYS A 85 3.84 -9.82 -13.51
CA LYS A 85 2.41 -10.14 -13.45
C LYS A 85 2.19 -11.63 -13.60
N GLY A 86 1.61 -12.26 -12.58
CA GLY A 86 1.22 -13.67 -12.57
C GLY A 86 0.57 -14.03 -11.23
N ALA A 87 -0.34 -14.97 -11.25
CA ALA A 87 -0.92 -15.55 -10.05
C ALA A 87 0.13 -16.36 -9.26
N VAL A 88 -0.20 -16.74 -8.03
CA VAL A 88 0.63 -17.66 -7.23
C VAL A 88 0.87 -18.96 -8.02
N GLY A 89 2.13 -19.37 -8.11
CA GLY A 89 2.51 -20.60 -8.84
C GLY A 89 2.50 -20.49 -10.37
N VAL A 90 2.31 -19.28 -10.93
CA VAL A 90 2.33 -19.02 -12.37
C VAL A 90 3.44 -18.04 -12.72
N SER A 91 4.31 -18.41 -13.66
CA SER A 91 5.31 -17.50 -14.22
C SER A 91 4.63 -16.51 -15.17
N GLY A 92 5.02 -15.24 -15.08
CA GLY A 92 4.46 -14.17 -15.88
C GLY A 92 5.49 -13.19 -16.41
N SER A 93 5.05 -12.20 -17.18
CA SER A 93 5.94 -11.20 -17.79
C SER A 93 6.43 -10.18 -16.74
N VAL A 94 7.64 -9.67 -16.93
CA VAL A 94 8.16 -8.50 -16.19
C VAL A 94 7.31 -7.28 -16.53
N ILE A 95 6.91 -6.54 -15.49
CA ILE A 95 6.13 -5.30 -15.64
C ILE A 95 6.83 -4.09 -15.03
N PHE A 96 7.61 -4.25 -13.97
CA PHE A 96 8.40 -3.19 -13.35
C PHE A 96 9.83 -3.68 -13.07
N PRO A 97 10.79 -3.40 -13.98
CA PRO A 97 12.20 -3.71 -13.74
C PRO A 97 12.79 -2.73 -12.72
N PHE A 98 13.66 -3.23 -11.83
CA PHE A 98 14.38 -2.39 -10.89
C PHE A 98 15.75 -2.02 -11.48
N SER A 99 16.09 -0.72 -11.45
CA SER A 99 17.39 -0.22 -11.91
C SER A 99 18.49 -0.36 -10.84
N VAL A 100 18.13 -0.39 -9.57
CA VAL A 100 19.00 -0.66 -8.43
C VAL A 100 18.58 -1.98 -7.83
N ILE A 101 19.50 -2.93 -7.73
CA ILE A 101 19.20 -4.31 -7.29
C ILE A 101 19.89 -4.69 -5.99
N THR A 102 20.71 -3.79 -5.40
CA THR A 102 21.34 -4.02 -4.08
C THR A 102 20.32 -3.87 -2.96
N SER A 103 20.29 -4.81 -2.02
CA SER A 103 19.41 -4.77 -0.84
C SER A 103 19.84 -3.67 0.16
N PRO A 104 18.91 -2.81 0.64
CA PRO A 104 17.51 -2.75 0.26
C PRO A 104 17.27 -2.15 -1.12
N ILE A 105 16.50 -2.83 -1.98
CA ILE A 105 16.00 -2.25 -3.21
C ILE A 105 14.89 -1.28 -2.88
N THR A 106 14.93 -0.07 -3.45
CA THR A 106 13.82 0.89 -3.40
C THR A 106 13.41 1.27 -4.80
N TYR A 107 12.10 1.31 -5.06
CA TYR A 107 11.57 1.68 -6.37
C TYR A 107 10.27 2.48 -6.21
N THR A 108 10.08 3.47 -7.07
CA THR A 108 8.84 4.26 -7.18
C THR A 108 8.32 4.14 -8.60
N SER A 109 7.06 3.76 -8.75
CA SER A 109 6.43 3.59 -10.06
C SER A 109 6.02 4.94 -10.68
N ALA A 110 5.79 4.96 -12.01
CA ALA A 110 4.86 5.92 -12.59
C ALA A 110 3.43 5.65 -12.08
N ALA A 111 2.49 6.56 -12.34
CA ALA A 111 1.09 6.31 -12.03
C ALA A 111 0.60 5.07 -12.79
N LEU A 112 -0.01 4.13 -12.07
CA LEU A 112 -0.60 2.92 -12.65
C LEU A 112 -1.81 3.28 -13.49
N ASP A 113 -1.98 2.59 -14.62
CA ASP A 113 -3.24 2.58 -15.34
C ASP A 113 -4.30 1.73 -14.62
N ALA A 114 -5.56 1.80 -15.09
CA ALA A 114 -6.67 1.08 -14.47
C ALA A 114 -6.49 -0.45 -14.46
N THR A 115 -5.83 -1.01 -15.47
CA THR A 115 -5.55 -2.46 -15.56
C THR A 115 -4.48 -2.84 -14.55
N GLN A 116 -3.40 -2.08 -14.46
CA GLN A 116 -2.32 -2.30 -13.49
C GLN A 116 -2.81 -2.17 -12.05
N GLU A 117 -3.65 -1.18 -11.76
CA GLU A 117 -4.28 -1.03 -10.44
C GLU A 117 -5.18 -2.22 -10.09
N SER A 118 -5.99 -2.69 -11.06
CA SER A 118 -6.83 -3.87 -10.90
C SER A 118 -6.00 -5.13 -10.63
N ASP A 119 -4.93 -5.34 -11.39
CA ASP A 119 -4.02 -6.48 -11.22
C ASP A 119 -3.33 -6.47 -9.85
N LEU A 120 -2.86 -5.30 -9.39
CA LEU A 120 -2.26 -5.13 -8.06
C LEU A 120 -3.28 -5.49 -6.97
N ASN A 121 -4.50 -4.94 -7.05
CA ASN A 121 -5.57 -5.22 -6.07
C ASN A 121 -6.04 -6.68 -6.10
N ALA A 122 -5.89 -7.37 -7.22
CA ALA A 122 -6.17 -8.81 -7.36
C ALA A 122 -5.00 -9.70 -6.89
N ASN A 123 -3.93 -9.12 -6.32
CA ASN A 123 -2.71 -9.82 -5.89
C ASN A 123 -2.02 -10.58 -7.04
N LEU A 124 -2.07 -10.04 -8.26
CA LEU A 124 -1.45 -10.68 -9.43
C LEU A 124 0.01 -10.26 -9.64
N TYR A 125 0.62 -9.51 -8.72
CA TYR A 125 2.01 -9.10 -8.82
C TYR A 125 2.90 -9.87 -7.85
N TYR A 126 4.10 -10.24 -8.31
CA TYR A 126 5.12 -10.86 -7.46
C TYR A 126 6.49 -10.24 -7.69
N VAL A 127 7.30 -10.20 -6.65
CA VAL A 127 8.70 -9.81 -6.72
C VAL A 127 9.54 -11.06 -7.00
N ASN A 128 10.53 -10.92 -7.87
CA ASN A 128 11.50 -11.95 -8.19
C ASN A 128 12.90 -11.33 -8.15
N VAL A 129 13.86 -12.02 -7.52
CA VAL A 129 15.28 -11.65 -7.46
C VAL A 129 16.10 -12.79 -8.02
N HIS A 130 16.97 -12.48 -8.95
CA HIS A 130 17.82 -13.43 -9.68
C HIS A 130 19.27 -13.35 -9.21
N SER A 131 20.00 -14.44 -9.36
CA SER A 131 21.45 -14.48 -9.19
C SER A 131 22.13 -15.24 -10.33
N ALA A 132 23.46 -15.24 -10.33
CA ALA A 132 24.22 -16.03 -11.29
C ALA A 132 23.97 -17.55 -11.17
N ALA A 133 23.68 -18.04 -9.96
CA ALA A 133 23.37 -19.45 -9.71
C ALA A 133 21.94 -19.82 -10.16
N PHE A 134 21.02 -18.86 -10.13
CA PHE A 134 19.60 -19.04 -10.46
C PHE A 134 19.15 -17.92 -11.42
N ALA A 135 19.60 -18.03 -12.67
CA ALA A 135 19.32 -17.02 -13.69
C ALA A 135 17.82 -16.88 -14.04
N ALA A 136 17.01 -17.92 -13.81
CA ALA A 136 15.56 -17.89 -14.01
C ALA A 136 14.79 -17.28 -12.82
N GLY A 137 15.46 -17.07 -11.68
CA GLY A 137 14.91 -16.55 -10.42
C GLY A 137 15.41 -17.37 -9.24
N GLU A 138 15.92 -16.71 -8.21
CA GLU A 138 16.41 -17.37 -7.00
C GLU A 138 15.38 -17.34 -5.88
N ILE A 139 14.78 -16.18 -5.65
CA ILE A 139 13.71 -16.02 -4.65
C ILE A 139 12.55 -15.23 -5.21
N ARG A 140 11.33 -15.67 -4.89
CA ARG A 140 10.07 -15.09 -5.32
C ARG A 140 9.10 -14.89 -4.16
N GLY A 141 8.29 -13.84 -4.20
CA GLY A 141 7.21 -13.63 -3.25
C GLY A 141 6.04 -12.89 -3.86
N GLN A 142 4.81 -13.42 -3.66
CA GLN A 142 3.58 -12.76 -4.09
C GLN A 142 3.26 -11.56 -3.22
N LEU A 143 2.95 -10.41 -3.85
CA LEU A 143 2.50 -9.20 -3.16
C LEU A 143 1.03 -9.37 -2.78
N ILE A 144 0.78 -9.54 -1.48
CA ILE A 144 -0.57 -9.77 -0.92
C ILE A 144 -1.03 -8.52 -0.19
N LYS A 145 -2.22 -8.07 -0.52
CA LYS A 145 -2.90 -6.94 0.12
C LYS A 145 -3.13 -7.22 1.61
N GLN A 146 -2.85 -6.19 2.44
CA GLN A 146 -3.02 -6.25 3.89
C GLN A 146 -4.34 -5.67 4.34
#